data_26a23cf5ebb0f6271e0d668dbc1dfe90
#
_entry.id   26a23cf5ebb0f6271e0d668dbc1dfe90
#
_cell.length_a   1.000
_cell.length_b   1.000
_cell.length_c   1.000
_cell.angle_alpha   90.00
_cell.angle_beta   90.00
_cell.angle_gamma   90.00
#
_symmetry.space_group_name_H-M   'P 1'
#
loop_
_entity.id
_entity.type
_entity.pdbx_description
1 polymer ?
#
loop_
_entity_poly.entity_id
_entity_poly.type
_entity_poly.pdbx_seq_one_letter_code
_entity_poly.pdbx_strand_id
1 'polypeptide(L)'
;MSIHTNIKEIIKKHGRGITIAVGVSFILSAGSLYFSTGQFGIEMFKSYFANVYTIILNTAPILFVILILLIIVNRLWISVGIASILVIVLSLINYFKLSFRDDPLLVEDLSLFFEMRNMTERYKIHISSSMLMWIAGMVVITFILWKIRKNIKINTKIKTRIILGIILMLSAVGWVKYFILNDAYYQKTENIALINRWGSTQQFISRGFIYPFLYSSKDAGMKKPDGYNKKEIENSLKDIKED
;
A
#
# COMPACT_ATOMS: atom_id res chain seq x y z
N MET A 1 32.85 -16.98 -16.47
CA MET A 1 32.55 -16.60 -15.08
C MET A 1 31.01 -16.52 -14.95
N SER A 2 30.39 -17.50 -14.29
CA SER A 2 28.97 -17.83 -14.39
C SER A 2 28.09 -16.75 -13.73
N ILE A 3 26.97 -16.43 -14.37
CA ILE A 3 25.91 -15.50 -13.84
C ILE A 3 25.50 -15.89 -12.41
N HIS A 4 25.52 -17.20 -12.12
CA HIS A 4 25.17 -17.75 -10.79
C HIS A 4 26.14 -17.34 -9.67
N THR A 5 27.45 -17.17 -9.96
CA THR A 5 28.48 -16.73 -8.99
C THR A 5 28.28 -15.23 -8.66
N ASN A 6 27.91 -14.44 -9.67
CA ASN A 6 27.68 -13.02 -9.50
C ASN A 6 26.43 -12.72 -8.63
N ILE A 7 25.37 -13.52 -8.76
CA ILE A 7 24.14 -13.36 -7.96
C ILE A 7 24.41 -13.69 -6.48
N LYS A 8 25.11 -14.79 -6.18
CA LYS A 8 25.47 -15.17 -4.80
C LYS A 8 26.35 -14.12 -4.11
N GLU A 9 27.31 -13.54 -4.81
CA GLU A 9 28.14 -12.45 -4.27
C GLU A 9 27.34 -11.17 -4.02
N ILE A 10 26.41 -10.83 -4.91
CA ILE A 10 25.50 -9.68 -4.74
C ILE A 10 24.62 -9.90 -3.51
N ILE A 11 24.01 -11.08 -3.36
CA ILE A 11 23.16 -11.41 -2.20
C ILE A 11 23.97 -11.35 -0.90
N LYS A 12 25.19 -11.91 -0.87
CA LYS A 12 26.06 -11.88 0.32
C LYS A 12 26.48 -10.45 0.68
N LYS A 13 26.78 -9.62 -0.31
CA LYS A 13 27.21 -8.23 -0.13
C LYS A 13 26.06 -7.31 0.28
N HIS A 14 24.84 -7.56 -0.20
CA HIS A 14 23.69 -6.72 0.02
C HIS A 14 22.63 -7.32 0.96
N GLY A 15 22.86 -8.54 1.45
CA GLY A 15 21.94 -9.30 2.29
C GLY A 15 21.43 -8.49 3.51
N ARG A 16 22.33 -7.79 4.20
CA ARG A 16 21.96 -6.94 5.34
C ARG A 16 20.94 -5.85 4.98
N GLY A 17 21.12 -5.20 3.83
CA GLY A 17 20.19 -4.17 3.34
C GLY A 17 18.81 -4.74 3.00
N ILE A 18 18.78 -5.92 2.38
CA ILE A 18 17.54 -6.62 2.03
C ILE A 18 16.82 -7.09 3.30
N THR A 19 17.53 -7.67 4.26
CA THR A 19 16.96 -8.12 5.54
C THR A 19 16.33 -6.93 6.30
N ILE A 20 17.01 -5.79 6.33
CA ILE A 20 16.47 -4.57 6.93
C ILE A 20 15.23 -4.09 6.17
N ALA A 21 15.25 -4.11 4.83
CA ALA A 21 14.10 -3.70 4.02
C ALA A 21 12.88 -4.60 4.30
N VAL A 22 13.07 -5.92 4.43
CA VAL A 22 12.01 -6.87 4.80
C VAL A 22 11.47 -6.56 6.21
N GLY A 23 12.34 -6.39 7.20
CA GLY A 23 11.93 -6.06 8.57
C GLY A 23 11.16 -4.75 8.66
N VAL A 24 11.62 -3.70 7.96
CA VAL A 24 10.94 -2.40 7.94
C VAL A 24 9.60 -2.48 7.20
N SER A 25 9.52 -3.18 6.07
CA SER A 25 8.25 -3.36 5.37
C SER A 25 7.22 -4.13 6.22
N PHE A 26 7.66 -5.09 7.03
CA PHE A 26 6.80 -5.78 7.98
C PHE A 26 6.31 -4.83 9.09
N ILE A 27 7.18 -4.00 9.67
CA ILE A 27 6.80 -3.01 10.70
C ILE A 27 5.81 -1.98 10.13
N LEU A 28 6.04 -1.50 8.91
CA LEU A 28 5.13 -0.58 8.23
C LEU A 28 3.77 -1.24 7.95
N SER A 29 3.79 -2.49 7.48
CA SER A 29 2.58 -3.27 7.26
C SER A 29 1.81 -3.49 8.56
N ALA A 30 2.49 -3.90 9.64
CA ALA A 30 1.85 -4.11 10.94
C ALA A 30 1.20 -2.83 11.48
N GLY A 31 1.87 -1.67 11.35
CA GLY A 31 1.27 -0.38 11.71
C GLY A 31 0.05 -0.05 10.86
N SER A 32 0.14 -0.22 9.55
CA SER A 32 -0.98 0.01 8.64
C SER A 32 -2.17 -0.92 8.93
N LEU A 33 -1.91 -2.19 9.25
CA LEU A 33 -2.92 -3.16 9.70
C LEU A 33 -3.57 -2.73 11.03
N TYR A 34 -2.79 -2.25 11.99
CA TYR A 34 -3.31 -1.76 13.27
C TYR A 34 -4.28 -0.59 13.08
N PHE A 35 -3.93 0.39 12.26
CA PHE A 35 -4.80 1.54 12.00
C PHE A 35 -5.99 1.22 11.09
N SER A 36 -5.95 0.15 10.32
CA SER A 36 -7.09 -0.29 9.51
C SER A 36 -8.17 -1.02 10.33
N THR A 37 -7.86 -1.46 11.56
CA THR A 37 -8.85 -2.19 12.38
C THR A 37 -10.03 -1.31 12.82
N GLY A 38 -9.84 0.02 12.90
CA GLY A 38 -10.91 0.96 13.21
C GLY A 38 -11.68 0.58 14.48
N GLN A 39 -12.97 0.36 14.34
CA GLN A 39 -13.89 0.02 15.44
C GLN A 39 -13.73 -1.43 15.95
N PHE A 40 -13.13 -2.33 15.17
CA PHE A 40 -12.97 -3.75 15.55
C PHE A 40 -11.84 -4.00 16.55
N GLY A 41 -10.97 -3.02 16.76
CA GLY A 41 -9.94 -3.03 17.80
C GLY A 41 -8.90 -4.14 17.66
N ILE A 42 -8.34 -4.54 18.83
CA ILE A 42 -7.18 -5.44 18.89
C ILE A 42 -7.48 -6.87 18.45
N GLU A 43 -8.71 -7.32 18.55
CA GLU A 43 -9.13 -8.67 18.14
C GLU A 43 -8.95 -8.83 16.60
N MET A 44 -9.40 -7.86 15.82
CA MET A 44 -9.20 -7.84 14.38
C MET A 44 -7.71 -7.76 14.04
N PHE A 45 -6.94 -6.92 14.73
CA PHE A 45 -5.51 -6.83 14.53
C PHE A 45 -4.79 -8.17 14.74
N LYS A 46 -5.11 -8.88 15.82
CA LYS A 46 -4.55 -10.22 16.09
C LYS A 46 -4.94 -11.21 15.00
N SER A 47 -6.16 -11.15 14.50
CA SER A 47 -6.66 -12.08 13.49
C SER A 47 -5.90 -12.02 12.16
N TYR A 48 -5.32 -10.88 11.80
CA TYR A 48 -4.49 -10.77 10.59
C TYR A 48 -3.27 -11.69 10.63
N PHE A 49 -2.72 -11.92 11.84
CA PHE A 49 -1.54 -12.78 12.02
C PHE A 49 -1.87 -14.27 11.99
N ALA A 50 -3.14 -14.63 12.09
CA ALA A 50 -3.58 -16.02 11.91
C ALA A 50 -3.58 -16.44 10.43
N ASN A 51 -3.63 -15.48 9.51
CA ASN A 51 -3.61 -15.74 8.07
C ASN A 51 -2.33 -15.20 7.42
N VAL A 52 -1.42 -16.11 7.09
CA VAL A 52 -0.12 -15.76 6.47
C VAL A 52 -0.30 -15.02 5.14
N TYR A 53 -1.33 -15.35 4.36
CA TYR A 53 -1.61 -14.64 3.10
C TYR A 53 -1.92 -13.16 3.35
N THR A 54 -2.70 -12.83 4.37
CA THR A 54 -3.00 -11.44 4.72
C THR A 54 -1.72 -10.65 5.03
N ILE A 55 -0.80 -11.24 5.81
CA ILE A 55 0.47 -10.59 6.14
C ILE A 55 1.32 -10.39 4.89
N ILE A 56 1.50 -11.43 4.07
CA ILE A 56 2.35 -11.37 2.88
C ILE A 56 1.79 -10.36 1.87
N LEU A 57 0.47 -10.38 1.62
CA LEU A 57 -0.16 -9.51 0.64
C LEU A 57 -0.16 -8.03 1.05
N ASN A 58 -0.16 -7.73 2.36
CA ASN A 58 -0.01 -6.36 2.84
C ASN A 58 1.46 -5.91 2.93
N THR A 59 2.41 -6.84 3.15
CA THR A 59 3.83 -6.50 3.34
C THR A 59 4.61 -6.43 2.04
N ALA A 60 4.36 -7.36 1.10
CA ALA A 60 5.13 -7.45 -0.14
C ALA A 60 5.06 -6.18 -1.01
N PRO A 61 3.92 -5.51 -1.19
CA PRO A 61 3.88 -4.25 -1.94
C PRO A 61 4.77 -3.17 -1.35
N ILE A 62 4.81 -3.05 -0.01
CA ILE A 62 5.68 -2.10 0.68
C ILE A 62 7.16 -2.45 0.43
N LEU A 63 7.49 -3.74 0.49
CA LEU A 63 8.83 -4.21 0.19
C LEU A 63 9.25 -3.89 -1.24
N PHE A 64 8.37 -4.11 -2.23
CA PHE A 64 8.64 -3.73 -3.62
C PHE A 64 8.91 -2.23 -3.75
N VAL A 65 8.13 -1.37 -3.10
CA VAL A 65 8.34 0.08 -3.09
C VAL A 65 9.70 0.42 -2.50
N ILE A 66 10.08 -0.13 -1.34
CA ILE A 66 11.38 0.10 -0.71
C ILE A 66 12.52 -0.34 -1.64
N LEU A 67 12.43 -1.52 -2.25
CA LEU A 67 13.47 -2.06 -3.12
C LEU A 67 13.60 -1.27 -4.43
N ILE A 68 12.49 -0.85 -5.05
CA ILE A 68 12.49 0.00 -6.24
C ILE A 68 13.16 1.35 -5.91
N LEU A 69 12.75 1.99 -4.83
CA LEU A 69 13.36 3.24 -4.37
C LEU A 69 14.85 3.05 -4.05
N LEU A 70 15.23 1.90 -3.48
CA LEU A 70 16.62 1.57 -3.18
C LEU A 70 17.48 1.46 -4.46
N ILE A 71 16.94 0.90 -5.51
CA ILE A 71 17.63 0.83 -6.82
C ILE A 71 17.79 2.22 -7.43
N ILE A 72 16.75 3.07 -7.32
CA ILE A 72 16.76 4.44 -7.88
C ILE A 72 17.73 5.32 -7.08
N VAL A 73 17.54 5.42 -5.77
CA VAL A 73 18.23 6.38 -4.89
C VAL A 73 19.61 5.86 -4.44
N ASN A 74 19.80 4.52 -4.41
CA ASN A 74 21.01 3.86 -3.92
C ASN A 74 21.37 4.18 -2.45
N ARG A 75 20.38 4.52 -1.63
CA ARG A 75 20.53 4.84 -0.21
C ARG A 75 19.35 4.29 0.57
N LEU A 76 19.58 3.22 1.34
CA LEU A 76 18.52 2.50 2.07
C LEU A 76 17.70 3.42 2.99
N TRP A 77 18.35 4.30 3.75
CA TRP A 77 17.67 5.21 4.69
C TRP A 77 16.70 6.18 3.99
N ILE A 78 17.04 6.66 2.77
CA ILE A 78 16.14 7.53 1.99
C ILE A 78 14.97 6.70 1.46
N SER A 79 15.25 5.51 0.92
CA SER A 79 14.21 4.61 0.38
C SER A 79 13.20 4.21 1.45
N VAL A 80 13.69 3.88 2.65
CA VAL A 80 12.85 3.60 3.82
C VAL A 80 12.08 4.84 4.25
N GLY A 81 12.71 6.01 4.31
CA GLY A 81 12.05 7.26 4.69
C GLY A 81 10.90 7.62 3.76
N ILE A 82 11.12 7.58 2.43
CA ILE A 82 10.08 7.87 1.43
C ILE A 82 8.93 6.84 1.53
N ALA A 83 9.25 5.54 1.59
CA ALA A 83 8.24 4.49 1.71
C ALA A 83 7.44 4.63 3.02
N SER A 84 8.11 4.99 4.13
CA SER A 84 7.44 5.23 5.41
C SER A 84 6.45 6.38 5.33
N ILE A 85 6.85 7.51 4.75
CA ILE A 85 5.97 8.66 4.57
C ILE A 85 4.75 8.25 3.74
N LEU A 86 4.95 7.56 2.61
CA LEU A 86 3.86 7.11 1.75
C LEU A 86 2.87 6.22 2.49
N VAL A 87 3.36 5.16 3.16
CA VAL A 87 2.51 4.19 3.88
C VAL A 87 1.80 4.84 5.05
N ILE A 88 2.49 5.67 5.84
CA ILE A 88 1.90 6.37 6.99
C ILE A 88 0.80 7.32 6.53
N VAL A 89 1.05 8.14 5.51
CA VAL A 89 0.05 9.09 5.00
C VAL A 89 -1.19 8.35 4.51
N LEU A 90 -1.02 7.32 3.67
CA LEU A 90 -2.17 6.52 3.19
C LEU A 90 -2.92 5.85 4.34
N SER A 91 -2.20 5.29 5.33
CA SER A 91 -2.84 4.63 6.48
C SER A 91 -3.60 5.61 7.37
N LEU A 92 -3.09 6.83 7.54
CA LEU A 92 -3.78 7.89 8.30
C LEU A 92 -5.03 8.36 7.56
N ILE A 93 -4.95 8.57 6.24
CA ILE A 93 -6.12 8.94 5.43
C ILE A 93 -7.19 7.84 5.53
N ASN A 94 -6.80 6.57 5.40
CA ASN A 94 -7.72 5.44 5.56
C ASN A 94 -8.36 5.40 6.95
N TYR A 95 -7.55 5.59 8.01
CA TYR A 95 -8.06 5.63 9.39
C TYR A 95 -9.10 6.74 9.59
N PHE A 96 -8.82 7.95 9.11
CA PHE A 96 -9.77 9.06 9.24
C PHE A 96 -11.01 8.85 8.39
N LYS A 97 -10.87 8.34 7.16
CA LYS A 97 -12.01 8.04 6.30
C LYS A 97 -12.93 6.99 6.93
N LEU A 98 -12.37 5.91 7.48
CA LEU A 98 -13.12 4.91 8.25
C LEU A 98 -13.80 5.52 9.48
N SER A 99 -13.10 6.37 10.23
CA SER A 99 -13.64 6.97 11.47
C SER A 99 -14.79 7.96 11.22
N PHE A 100 -14.77 8.68 10.10
CA PHE A 100 -15.77 9.72 9.82
C PHE A 100 -16.90 9.27 8.90
N ARG A 101 -16.63 8.31 8.02
CA ARG A 101 -17.56 7.92 6.95
C ARG A 101 -17.92 6.44 6.96
N ASP A 102 -17.29 5.66 7.82
CA ASP A 102 -17.37 4.18 7.83
C ASP A 102 -17.06 3.57 6.44
N ASP A 103 -16.16 4.21 5.69
CA ASP A 103 -15.81 3.87 4.33
C ASP A 103 -14.28 3.83 4.17
N PRO A 104 -13.69 2.75 3.61
CA PRO A 104 -12.25 2.63 3.46
C PRO A 104 -11.72 3.53 2.34
N LEU A 105 -10.40 3.80 2.37
CA LEU A 105 -9.72 4.49 1.29
C LEU A 105 -9.56 3.56 0.09
N LEU A 106 -10.09 3.96 -1.06
CA LEU A 106 -9.97 3.26 -2.34
C LEU A 106 -9.01 4.01 -3.27
N VAL A 107 -8.51 3.33 -4.31
CA VAL A 107 -7.61 3.98 -5.29
C VAL A 107 -8.30 5.11 -6.04
N GLU A 108 -9.59 4.99 -6.32
CA GLU A 108 -10.39 6.04 -6.98
C GLU A 108 -10.47 7.34 -6.15
N ASP A 109 -10.43 7.25 -4.81
CA ASP A 109 -10.44 8.43 -3.94
C ASP A 109 -9.22 9.33 -4.15
N LEU A 110 -8.10 8.76 -4.64
CA LEU A 110 -6.91 9.56 -4.94
C LEU A 110 -7.16 10.59 -6.02
N SER A 111 -8.06 10.34 -6.96
CA SER A 111 -8.46 11.30 -7.99
C SER A 111 -9.29 12.45 -7.42
N LEU A 112 -10.06 12.19 -6.36
CA LEU A 112 -10.92 13.15 -5.68
C LEU A 112 -10.16 13.96 -4.61
N PHE A 113 -8.95 13.54 -4.24
CA PHE A 113 -8.18 14.16 -3.15
C PHE A 113 -7.95 15.66 -3.37
N PHE A 114 -7.76 16.09 -4.60
CA PHE A 114 -7.59 17.51 -4.93
C PHE A 114 -8.89 18.32 -4.78
N GLU A 115 -10.04 17.66 -4.95
CA GLU A 115 -11.37 18.30 -4.78
C GLU A 115 -11.75 18.38 -3.30
N MET A 116 -11.29 17.43 -2.47
CA MET A 116 -11.58 17.38 -1.02
C MET A 116 -10.93 18.51 -0.22
N ARG A 117 -9.94 19.22 -0.76
CA ARG A 117 -9.24 20.31 -0.05
C ARG A 117 -10.19 21.37 0.49
N ASN A 118 -11.31 21.58 -0.19
CA ASN A 118 -12.32 22.57 0.21
C ASN A 118 -13.28 22.07 1.31
N MET A 119 -13.21 20.81 1.70
CA MET A 119 -14.10 20.18 2.69
C MET A 119 -13.48 19.98 4.07
N THR A 120 -12.18 20.23 4.22
CA THR A 120 -11.39 19.91 5.45
C THR A 120 -11.77 20.79 6.65
N GLU A 121 -12.44 21.93 6.46
CA GLU A 121 -12.79 22.84 7.56
C GLU A 121 -13.85 22.29 8.54
N ARG A 122 -14.54 21.19 8.19
CA ARG A 122 -15.66 20.64 8.98
C ARG A 122 -15.26 19.49 9.92
N TYR A 123 -14.07 18.91 9.78
CA TYR A 123 -13.68 17.72 10.55
C TYR A 123 -12.55 18.01 11.53
N LYS A 124 -12.78 17.74 12.81
CA LYS A 124 -11.71 17.80 13.83
C LYS A 124 -10.87 16.53 13.75
N ILE A 125 -9.65 16.65 13.23
CA ILE A 125 -8.71 15.53 13.14
C ILE A 125 -8.12 15.28 14.54
N HIS A 126 -8.46 14.13 15.14
CA HIS A 126 -7.87 13.68 16.39
C HIS A 126 -6.71 12.72 16.12
N ILE A 127 -5.48 13.18 16.35
CA ILE A 127 -4.28 12.33 16.24
C ILE A 127 -4.09 11.61 17.58
N SER A 128 -4.20 10.27 17.57
CA SER A 128 -4.00 9.47 18.78
C SER A 128 -2.53 9.34 19.17
N SER A 129 -2.26 9.08 20.45
CA SER A 129 -0.88 8.84 20.93
C SER A 129 -0.22 7.64 20.21
N SER A 130 -0.97 6.62 19.86
CA SER A 130 -0.48 5.46 19.09
C SER A 130 0.00 5.85 17.69
N MET A 131 -0.70 6.76 17.01
CA MET A 131 -0.27 7.29 15.71
C MET A 131 1.05 8.05 15.84
N LEU A 132 1.15 8.93 16.86
CA LEU A 132 2.38 9.67 17.11
C LEU A 132 3.55 8.73 17.43
N MET A 133 3.33 7.69 18.24
CA MET A 133 4.35 6.70 18.54
C MET A 133 4.80 5.92 17.29
N TRP A 134 3.88 5.56 16.41
CA TRP A 134 4.23 4.87 15.16
C TRP A 134 5.07 5.78 14.24
N ILE A 135 4.64 7.03 14.05
CA ILE A 135 5.39 8.03 13.26
C ILE A 135 6.78 8.24 13.86
N ALA A 136 6.86 8.48 15.18
CA ALA A 136 8.13 8.67 15.89
C ALA A 136 9.03 7.43 15.75
N GLY A 137 8.50 6.22 15.89
CA GLY A 137 9.22 4.96 15.69
C GLY A 137 9.84 4.88 14.29
N MET A 138 9.10 5.25 13.25
CA MET A 138 9.61 5.22 11.87
C MET A 138 10.66 6.30 11.61
N VAL A 139 10.53 7.47 12.24
CA VAL A 139 11.57 8.52 12.22
C VAL A 139 12.85 8.02 12.89
N VAL A 140 12.75 7.37 14.06
CA VAL A 140 13.88 6.78 14.78
C VAL A 140 14.56 5.70 13.94
N ILE A 141 13.81 4.78 13.34
CA ILE A 141 14.36 3.74 12.45
C ILE A 141 15.12 4.39 11.28
N THR A 142 14.51 5.36 10.61
CA THR A 142 15.14 6.06 9.48
C THR A 142 16.43 6.79 9.92
N PHE A 143 16.42 7.40 11.11
CA PHE A 143 17.60 8.06 11.69
C PHE A 143 18.72 7.06 12.03
N ILE A 144 18.38 5.91 12.60
CA ILE A 144 19.35 4.83 12.85
C ILE A 144 19.99 4.36 11.53
N LEU A 145 19.18 4.13 10.50
CA LEU A 145 19.65 3.74 9.17
C LEU A 145 20.55 4.82 8.55
N TRP A 146 20.26 6.09 8.78
CA TRP A 146 21.13 7.19 8.37
C TRP A 146 22.49 7.17 9.09
N LYS A 147 22.52 6.90 10.40
CA LYS A 147 23.76 6.76 11.17
C LYS A 147 24.62 5.58 10.67
N ILE A 148 24.01 4.43 10.40
CA ILE A 148 24.74 3.23 9.96
C ILE A 148 24.92 3.16 8.43
N ARG A 149 24.59 4.22 7.69
CA ARG A 149 24.59 4.27 6.21
C ARG A 149 25.93 3.86 5.57
N LYS A 150 27.05 4.08 6.25
CA LYS A 150 28.38 3.70 5.76
C LYS A 150 28.56 2.19 5.69
N ASN A 151 27.90 1.43 6.57
CA ASN A 151 27.98 -0.03 6.66
C ASN A 151 27.00 -0.75 5.69
N ILE A 152 26.06 0.02 5.10
CA ILE A 152 24.99 -0.52 4.23
C ILE A 152 25.05 0.16 2.85
N LYS A 153 26.25 0.39 2.33
CA LYS A 153 26.39 0.92 0.97
C LYS A 153 26.11 -0.17 -0.07
N ILE A 154 25.16 0.10 -0.96
CA ILE A 154 24.92 -0.70 -2.16
C ILE A 154 25.80 -0.16 -3.27
N ASN A 155 27.00 -0.72 -3.38
CA ASN A 155 27.97 -0.27 -4.39
C ASN A 155 27.85 -1.13 -5.66
N THR A 156 26.77 -0.89 -6.43
CA THR A 156 26.55 -1.57 -7.73
C THR A 156 26.73 -0.61 -8.89
N LYS A 157 27.31 -1.12 -9.99
CA LYS A 157 27.47 -0.36 -11.24
C LYS A 157 26.10 0.03 -11.78
N ILE A 158 26.00 1.19 -12.42
CA ILE A 158 24.73 1.72 -12.95
C ILE A 158 24.02 0.72 -13.88
N LYS A 159 24.76 0.06 -14.76
CA LYS A 159 24.19 -0.98 -15.67
C LYS A 159 23.50 -2.11 -14.90
N THR A 160 24.15 -2.62 -13.83
CA THR A 160 23.57 -3.68 -12.98
C THR A 160 22.31 -3.18 -12.26
N ARG A 161 22.29 -1.93 -11.81
CA ARG A 161 21.11 -1.32 -11.17
C ARG A 161 19.93 -1.22 -12.12
N ILE A 162 20.17 -0.81 -13.37
CA ILE A 162 19.10 -0.75 -14.39
C ILE A 162 18.51 -2.13 -14.64
N ILE A 163 19.35 -3.15 -14.83
CA ILE A 163 18.90 -4.54 -15.05
C ILE A 163 18.09 -5.05 -13.86
N LEU A 164 18.60 -4.87 -12.63
CA LEU A 164 17.90 -5.26 -11.41
C LEU A 164 16.58 -4.49 -11.24
N GLY A 165 16.55 -3.22 -11.62
CA GLY A 165 15.36 -2.38 -11.61
C GLY A 165 14.28 -2.91 -12.54
N ILE A 166 14.65 -3.27 -13.78
CA ILE A 166 13.72 -3.86 -14.75
C ILE A 166 13.16 -5.19 -14.23
N ILE A 167 14.03 -6.09 -13.74
CA ILE A 167 13.61 -7.37 -13.18
C ILE A 167 12.65 -7.17 -12.00
N LEU A 168 12.97 -6.24 -11.09
CA LEU A 168 12.14 -5.97 -9.92
C LEU A 168 10.79 -5.37 -10.31
N MET A 169 10.76 -4.45 -11.28
CA MET A 169 9.53 -3.87 -11.80
C MET A 169 8.64 -4.93 -12.45
N LEU A 170 9.20 -5.79 -13.29
CA LEU A 170 8.46 -6.91 -13.89
C LEU A 170 7.94 -7.88 -12.82
N SER A 171 8.74 -8.16 -11.79
CA SER A 171 8.32 -8.99 -10.66
C SER A 171 7.19 -8.33 -9.86
N ALA A 172 7.25 -7.02 -9.63
CA ALA A 172 6.20 -6.28 -8.93
C ALA A 172 4.90 -6.27 -9.73
N VAL A 173 4.97 -6.01 -11.04
CA VAL A 173 3.80 -6.07 -11.95
C VAL A 173 3.20 -7.48 -11.97
N GLY A 174 4.04 -8.50 -12.09
CA GLY A 174 3.62 -9.90 -12.00
C GLY A 174 2.93 -10.21 -10.66
N TRP A 175 3.52 -9.77 -9.55
CA TRP A 175 2.93 -9.94 -8.22
C TRP A 175 1.56 -9.28 -8.13
N VAL A 176 1.44 -8.02 -8.56
CA VAL A 176 0.15 -7.29 -8.55
C VAL A 176 -0.88 -8.06 -9.39
N LYS A 177 -0.54 -8.45 -10.61
CA LYS A 177 -1.47 -9.13 -11.51
C LYS A 177 -1.93 -10.48 -10.97
N TYR A 178 -1.00 -11.33 -10.46
CA TYR A 178 -1.32 -12.72 -10.09
C TYR A 178 -1.81 -12.89 -8.66
N PHE A 179 -1.45 -11.99 -7.74
CA PHE A 179 -1.79 -12.11 -6.33
C PHE A 179 -2.72 -11.00 -5.84
N ILE A 180 -2.45 -9.74 -6.20
CA ILE A 180 -3.26 -8.60 -5.72
C ILE A 180 -4.60 -8.55 -6.45
N LEU A 181 -4.59 -8.57 -7.79
CA LEU A 181 -5.81 -8.43 -8.61
C LEU A 181 -6.55 -9.75 -8.86
N ASN A 182 -6.20 -10.81 -8.14
CA ASN A 182 -6.80 -12.13 -8.30
C ASN A 182 -7.95 -12.35 -7.31
N ASP A 183 -9.16 -12.53 -7.82
CA ASP A 183 -10.39 -12.70 -7.03
C ASP A 183 -10.34 -13.94 -6.12
N ALA A 184 -9.73 -15.02 -6.58
CA ALA A 184 -9.61 -16.24 -5.79
C ALA A 184 -8.73 -16.04 -4.53
N TYR A 185 -7.66 -15.25 -4.62
CA TYR A 185 -6.84 -14.89 -3.46
C TYR A 185 -7.57 -13.87 -2.58
N TYR A 186 -8.30 -12.94 -3.18
CA TYR A 186 -9.08 -11.95 -2.45
C TYR A 186 -10.13 -12.61 -1.55
N GLN A 187 -10.81 -13.62 -2.05
CA GLN A 187 -11.77 -14.41 -1.26
C GLN A 187 -11.11 -15.24 -0.15
N LYS A 188 -9.94 -15.85 -0.43
CA LYS A 188 -9.21 -16.68 0.55
C LYS A 188 -8.66 -15.90 1.74
N THR A 189 -8.47 -14.60 1.59
CA THR A 189 -7.92 -13.73 2.65
C THR A 189 -9.00 -13.14 3.55
N GLU A 190 -10.28 -13.44 3.29
CA GLU A 190 -11.40 -12.98 4.11
C GLU A 190 -11.36 -13.60 5.51
N ASN A 191 -11.41 -12.76 6.53
CA ASN A 191 -11.50 -13.20 7.91
C ASN A 191 -12.96 -13.27 8.36
N ILE A 192 -13.59 -14.40 8.06
CA ILE A 192 -15.03 -14.61 8.22
C ILE A 192 -15.49 -14.55 9.68
N ALA A 193 -14.59 -14.85 10.62
CA ALA A 193 -14.97 -14.98 12.03
C ALA A 193 -15.35 -13.65 12.69
N LEU A 194 -14.90 -12.52 12.14
CA LEU A 194 -15.02 -11.19 12.75
C LEU A 194 -15.79 -10.18 11.88
N ILE A 195 -16.38 -10.60 10.78
CA ILE A 195 -17.03 -9.69 9.83
C ILE A 195 -18.47 -10.08 9.52
N ASN A 196 -19.25 -9.06 9.18
CA ASN A 196 -20.52 -9.24 8.49
C ASN A 196 -20.27 -9.30 6.99
N ARG A 197 -20.54 -10.43 6.35
CA ARG A 197 -20.31 -10.66 4.90
C ARG A 197 -21.04 -9.68 3.98
N TRP A 198 -22.08 -9.02 4.47
CA TRP A 198 -22.88 -8.08 3.70
C TRP A 198 -22.31 -6.66 3.67
N GLY A 199 -21.35 -6.34 4.57
CA GLY A 199 -20.71 -5.05 4.64
C GLY A 199 -19.45 -4.96 3.77
N SER A 200 -19.43 -4.13 2.71
CA SER A 200 -18.25 -3.90 1.88
C SER A 200 -17.05 -3.38 2.67
N THR A 201 -17.29 -2.44 3.58
CA THR A 201 -16.27 -1.91 4.50
C THR A 201 -15.65 -2.99 5.37
N GLN A 202 -16.48 -3.87 5.94
CA GLN A 202 -16.01 -4.96 6.79
C GLN A 202 -15.22 -6.00 6.00
N GLN A 203 -15.64 -6.32 4.80
CA GLN A 203 -14.89 -7.19 3.89
C GLN A 203 -13.52 -6.61 3.55
N PHE A 204 -13.45 -5.30 3.31
CA PHE A 204 -12.18 -4.58 3.08
C PHE A 204 -11.28 -4.69 4.32
N ILE A 205 -11.77 -4.28 5.49
CA ILE A 205 -11.02 -4.29 6.74
C ILE A 205 -10.52 -5.70 7.09
N SER A 206 -11.31 -6.76 6.83
CA SER A 206 -10.91 -8.14 7.11
C SER A 206 -9.61 -8.57 6.42
N ARG A 207 -9.25 -7.90 5.34
CA ARG A 207 -8.04 -8.17 4.53
C ARG A 207 -6.87 -7.22 4.84
N GLY A 208 -7.06 -6.30 5.77
CA GLY A 208 -6.08 -5.27 6.14
C GLY A 208 -6.30 -3.94 5.40
N PHE A 209 -5.22 -3.31 4.94
CA PHE A 209 -5.34 -2.02 4.25
C PHE A 209 -4.62 -2.01 2.90
N ILE A 210 -3.30 -2.24 2.87
CA ILE A 210 -2.50 -2.10 1.63
C ILE A 210 -2.99 -3.03 0.52
N TYR A 211 -3.33 -4.27 0.88
CA TYR A 211 -3.82 -5.25 -0.07
C TYR A 211 -5.17 -4.88 -0.69
N PRO A 212 -6.25 -4.66 0.09
CA PRO A 212 -7.55 -4.30 -0.48
C PRO A 212 -7.53 -2.91 -1.14
N PHE A 213 -6.70 -1.97 -0.67
CA PHE A 213 -6.48 -0.69 -1.34
C PHE A 213 -5.93 -0.90 -2.76
N LEU A 214 -4.88 -1.72 -2.92
CA LEU A 214 -4.35 -2.02 -4.24
C LEU A 214 -5.33 -2.84 -5.10
N TYR A 215 -6.10 -3.74 -4.48
CA TYR A 215 -7.13 -4.50 -5.18
C TYR A 215 -8.22 -3.59 -5.75
N SER A 216 -8.60 -2.53 -5.04
CA SER A 216 -9.61 -1.57 -5.51
C SER A 216 -9.23 -0.85 -6.82
N SER A 217 -7.94 -0.90 -7.21
CA SER A 217 -7.52 -0.37 -8.52
C SER A 217 -8.14 -1.10 -9.71
N LYS A 218 -8.67 -2.30 -9.49
CA LYS A 218 -9.40 -3.07 -10.51
C LYS A 218 -10.68 -2.38 -10.96
N ASP A 219 -11.34 -1.70 -10.01
CA ASP A 219 -12.60 -1.01 -10.23
C ASP A 219 -12.39 0.51 -10.41
N ALA A 220 -11.14 0.99 -10.23
CA ALA A 220 -10.76 2.38 -10.42
C ALA A 220 -10.82 2.75 -11.89
N GLY A 221 -11.93 3.32 -12.26
CA GLY A 221 -12.29 3.81 -13.58
C GLY A 221 -13.76 3.54 -13.81
N MET A 222 -14.59 4.58 -13.78
CA MET A 222 -16.00 4.44 -14.15
C MET A 222 -16.05 3.83 -15.56
N LYS A 223 -16.33 2.53 -15.67
CA LYS A 223 -16.74 1.94 -16.94
C LYS A 223 -18.01 2.63 -17.32
N LYS A 224 -18.01 3.30 -18.45
CA LYS A 224 -19.25 3.80 -19.04
C LYS A 224 -20.21 2.62 -19.11
N PRO A 225 -21.45 2.77 -18.67
CA PRO A 225 -22.46 1.72 -18.88
C PRO A 225 -22.50 1.29 -20.33
N ASP A 226 -22.69 0.01 -20.59
CA ASP A 226 -22.86 -0.49 -21.95
C ASP A 226 -24.03 0.27 -22.59
N GLY A 227 -23.80 0.88 -23.76
CA GLY A 227 -24.77 1.75 -24.42
C GLY A 227 -24.71 3.24 -24.05
N TYR A 228 -23.81 3.68 -23.19
CA TYR A 228 -23.64 5.11 -22.87
C TYR A 228 -23.10 5.88 -24.09
N ASN A 229 -23.95 6.66 -24.72
CA ASN A 229 -23.60 7.58 -25.79
C ASN A 229 -23.92 9.02 -25.34
N LYS A 230 -22.87 9.82 -25.11
CA LYS A 230 -23.02 11.21 -24.66
C LYS A 230 -23.90 12.04 -25.59
N LYS A 231 -23.81 11.80 -26.91
CA LYS A 231 -24.61 12.52 -27.92
C LYS A 231 -26.09 12.16 -27.84
N GLU A 232 -26.45 10.92 -27.54
CA GLU A 232 -27.85 10.49 -27.35
C GLU A 232 -28.45 11.11 -26.11
N ILE A 233 -27.70 11.19 -25.02
CA ILE A 233 -28.15 11.84 -23.78
C ILE A 233 -28.31 13.36 -23.97
N GLU A 234 -27.38 14.01 -24.67
CA GLU A 234 -27.48 15.45 -24.99
C GLU A 234 -28.67 15.75 -25.90
N ASN A 235 -28.99 14.86 -26.84
CA ASN A 235 -30.19 15.00 -27.68
C ASN A 235 -31.47 14.78 -26.88
N SER A 236 -31.55 13.72 -26.07
CA SER A 236 -32.70 13.47 -25.19
C SER A 236 -32.93 14.60 -24.18
N LEU A 237 -31.87 15.25 -23.71
CA LEU A 237 -31.98 16.43 -22.81
C LEU A 237 -32.44 17.70 -23.56
N LYS A 238 -32.21 17.81 -24.86
CA LYS A 238 -32.74 18.92 -25.67
C LYS A 238 -34.23 18.73 -25.92
N ASP A 239 -34.65 17.51 -26.25
CA ASP A 239 -36.07 17.17 -26.47
C ASP A 239 -36.92 17.43 -25.23
N ILE A 240 -36.37 17.19 -24.00
CA ILE A 240 -37.05 17.50 -22.70
C ILE A 240 -37.14 18.99 -22.41
N LYS A 241 -36.31 19.84 -23.01
CA LYS A 241 -36.32 21.30 -22.79
C LYS A 241 -37.23 22.06 -23.76
N GLU A 242 -37.72 21.40 -24.78
CA GLU A 242 -38.63 21.99 -25.78
C GLU A 242 -40.11 21.67 -25.51
N ASP A 243 -40.43 20.83 -24.51
CA ASP A 243 -41.76 20.58 -23.96
C ASP A 243 -41.98 21.40 -22.69
#